data_439297a29c18fc16d3f271f7afae6acf
#
_entry.id   439297a29c18fc16d3f271f7afae6acf
#
_cell.length_a   1.000
_cell.length_b   1.000
_cell.length_c   1.000
_cell.angle_alpha   90.00
_cell.angle_beta   90.00
_cell.angle_gamma   90.00
#
_symmetry.space_group_name_H-M   'P 1'
#
loop_
_entity.id
_entity.type
_entity.pdbx_description
1 polymer ?
#
loop_
_entity_poly.entity_id
_entity_poly.type
_entity_poly.pdbx_seq_one_letter_code
_entity_poly.pdbx_strand_id
1 'polypeptide(L)'
;MKSKEIRVRNLPKNDVPFYVSNVKPTSFLIVAMIAGISFLWIRSYLQVIGVMVIMVSLFSLLMLPDCKLYEIHQDYIVLYNRHDKSECFIIYYEDIVSWHYEWNPSFDQLVISLVDGSVEKQEVYAKYRIEKWLNSLAPGKQAKKNHRK
;
A
#
# COMPACT_ATOMS: atom_id res chain seq x y z
N MET A 1 16.09 -11.33 14.46
CA MET A 1 15.32 -10.26 15.15
C MET A 1 13.87 -10.73 15.19
N LYS A 2 13.04 -10.37 16.18
CA LYS A 2 11.65 -10.82 16.21
C LYS A 2 10.73 -9.73 15.70
N SER A 3 9.81 -10.12 14.82
CA SER A 3 8.71 -9.28 14.38
C SER A 3 7.86 -8.83 15.56
N LYS A 4 7.49 -7.55 15.62
CA LYS A 4 6.78 -6.98 16.77
C LYS A 4 6.07 -5.67 16.42
N GLU A 5 5.05 -5.37 17.20
CA GLU A 5 4.44 -4.05 17.21
C GLU A 5 5.34 -3.03 17.92
N ILE A 6 5.53 -1.88 17.31
CA ILE A 6 6.35 -0.78 17.85
C ILE A 6 5.70 0.58 17.54
N ARG A 7 6.11 1.59 18.30
CA ARG A 7 5.74 2.96 17.96
C ARG A 7 6.57 3.46 16.77
N VAL A 8 5.93 4.18 15.86
CA VAL A 8 6.56 4.75 14.66
C VAL A 8 7.83 5.55 14.97
N ARG A 9 7.88 6.25 16.12
CA ARG A 9 9.06 6.99 16.58
C ARG A 9 10.30 6.12 16.84
N ASN A 10 10.10 4.81 17.06
CA ASN A 10 11.15 3.83 17.36
C ASN A 10 11.62 3.07 16.12
N LEU A 11 11.12 3.44 14.93
CA LEU A 11 11.62 2.89 13.66
C LEU A 11 13.10 3.25 13.46
N PRO A 12 13.90 2.34 12.87
CA PRO A 12 15.27 2.64 12.48
C PRO A 12 15.29 3.83 11.51
N LYS A 13 15.90 4.95 11.91
CA LYS A 13 15.89 6.19 11.12
C LYS A 13 16.89 6.19 9.94
N ASN A 14 17.85 5.27 9.94
CA ASN A 14 18.97 5.27 8.98
C ASN A 14 18.71 4.36 7.77
N ASP A 15 17.57 3.72 7.69
CA ASP A 15 17.27 2.77 6.63
C ASP A 15 16.27 3.36 5.65
N VAL A 16 16.70 3.56 4.41
CA VAL A 16 15.86 4.15 3.36
C VAL A 16 14.97 3.05 2.76
N PRO A 17 13.64 3.20 2.78
CA PRO A 17 12.75 2.21 2.20
C PRO A 17 12.90 2.14 0.68
N PHE A 18 12.90 0.94 0.12
CA PHE A 18 12.85 0.74 -1.34
C PHE A 18 11.52 1.16 -1.95
N TYR A 19 10.46 1.02 -1.16
CA TYR A 19 9.11 1.37 -1.61
C TYR A 19 8.24 1.80 -0.44
N VAL A 20 7.47 2.86 -0.66
CA VAL A 20 6.47 3.37 0.29
C VAL A 20 5.12 3.37 -0.40
N SER A 21 4.13 2.75 0.21
CA SER A 21 2.74 2.80 -0.24
C SER A 21 1.93 3.72 0.66
N ASN A 22 1.27 4.68 0.04
CA ASN A 22 0.36 5.61 0.72
C ASN A 22 -1.09 5.29 0.38
N VAL A 23 -2.00 5.62 1.27
CA VAL A 23 -3.45 5.56 1.02
C VAL A 23 -3.84 6.47 -0.15
N LYS A 24 -3.23 7.65 -0.19
CA LYS A 24 -3.50 8.68 -1.19
C LYS A 24 -2.69 8.44 -2.46
N PRO A 25 -3.32 8.16 -3.62
CA PRO A 25 -2.62 7.97 -4.88
C PRO A 25 -2.25 9.31 -5.51
N THR A 26 -1.40 10.09 -4.83
CA THR A 26 -1.05 11.47 -5.19
C THR A 26 -0.57 11.61 -6.63
N SER A 27 0.34 10.73 -7.08
CA SER A 27 0.87 10.78 -8.44
C SER A 27 -0.22 10.58 -9.50
N PHE A 28 -1.15 9.64 -9.26
CA PHE A 28 -2.27 9.40 -10.16
C PHE A 28 -3.21 10.61 -10.23
N LEU A 29 -3.53 11.23 -9.09
CA LEU A 29 -4.40 12.40 -9.01
C LEU A 29 -3.79 13.61 -9.72
N ILE A 30 -2.47 13.81 -9.61
CA ILE A 30 -1.76 14.87 -10.33
C ILE A 30 -1.82 14.64 -11.86
N VAL A 31 -1.56 13.42 -12.31
CA VAL A 31 -1.65 13.08 -13.74
C VAL A 31 -3.07 13.25 -14.27
N ALA A 32 -4.08 12.83 -13.50
CA ALA A 32 -5.49 13.02 -13.85
C ALA A 32 -5.84 14.52 -13.95
N MET A 33 -5.34 15.33 -13.03
CA MET A 33 -5.56 16.79 -13.05
C MET A 33 -4.92 17.43 -14.31
N ILE A 34 -3.70 17.05 -14.67
CA ILE A 34 -3.04 17.52 -15.90
C ILE A 34 -3.84 17.11 -17.14
N ALA A 35 -4.31 15.87 -17.19
CA ALA A 35 -5.16 15.39 -18.29
C ALA A 35 -6.49 16.19 -18.37
N GLY A 36 -7.12 16.48 -17.22
CA GLY A 36 -8.31 17.33 -17.15
C GLY A 36 -8.06 18.74 -17.72
N ILE A 37 -6.92 19.36 -17.37
CA ILE A 37 -6.52 20.66 -17.91
C ILE A 37 -6.34 20.57 -19.44
N SER A 38 -5.72 19.51 -19.95
CA SER A 38 -5.55 19.31 -21.41
C SER A 38 -6.90 19.23 -22.13
N PHE A 39 -7.93 18.64 -21.52
CA PHE A 39 -9.27 18.58 -22.11
C PHE A 39 -9.94 19.94 -22.24
N LEU A 40 -9.58 20.93 -21.42
CA LEU A 40 -10.13 22.28 -21.52
C LEU A 40 -9.74 22.99 -22.83
N TRP A 41 -8.66 22.60 -23.49
CA TRP A 41 -8.19 23.16 -24.75
C TRP A 41 -8.98 22.60 -25.94
N ILE A 42 -9.71 21.52 -25.77
CA ILE A 42 -10.51 20.90 -26.83
C ILE A 42 -11.92 21.45 -26.75
N ARG A 43 -12.37 22.17 -27.81
CA ARG A 43 -13.74 22.69 -27.90
C ARG A 43 -14.71 21.53 -28.16
N SER A 44 -15.33 21.02 -27.11
CA SER A 44 -16.33 19.95 -27.19
C SER A 44 -16.90 19.66 -25.80
N TYR A 45 -17.78 18.67 -25.71
CA TYR A 45 -18.21 18.09 -24.42
C TYR A 45 -17.01 17.63 -23.55
N LEU A 46 -15.84 17.42 -24.12
CA LEU A 46 -14.60 17.11 -23.39
C LEU A 46 -14.20 18.21 -22.38
N GLN A 47 -14.57 19.47 -22.62
CA GLN A 47 -14.33 20.54 -21.63
C GLN A 47 -15.09 20.29 -20.33
N VAL A 48 -16.34 19.83 -20.40
CA VAL A 48 -17.14 19.51 -19.21
C VAL A 48 -16.52 18.35 -18.46
N ILE A 49 -16.07 17.31 -19.18
CA ILE A 49 -15.36 16.18 -18.59
C ILE A 49 -14.07 16.65 -17.92
N GLY A 50 -13.31 17.53 -18.58
CA GLY A 50 -12.08 18.11 -18.05
C GLY A 50 -12.30 18.82 -16.72
N VAL A 51 -13.33 19.67 -16.64
CA VAL A 51 -13.70 20.36 -15.39
C VAL A 51 -14.05 19.34 -14.30
N MET A 52 -14.86 18.33 -14.60
CA MET A 52 -15.22 17.30 -13.63
C MET A 52 -13.99 16.53 -13.10
N VAL A 53 -13.08 16.14 -13.99
CA VAL A 53 -11.85 15.44 -13.61
C VAL A 53 -10.97 16.31 -12.70
N ILE A 54 -10.81 17.60 -13.03
CA ILE A 54 -10.04 18.54 -12.19
C ILE A 54 -10.69 18.66 -10.81
N MET A 55 -12.00 18.86 -10.74
CA MET A 55 -12.72 19.02 -9.47
C MET A 55 -12.61 17.79 -8.59
N VAL A 56 -12.82 16.58 -9.15
CA VAL A 56 -12.69 15.31 -8.42
C VAL A 56 -11.25 15.09 -7.95
N SER A 57 -10.26 15.37 -8.82
CA SER A 57 -8.84 15.21 -8.46
C SER A 57 -8.44 16.17 -7.34
N LEU A 58 -8.85 17.45 -7.46
CA LEU A 58 -8.56 18.46 -6.44
C LEU A 58 -9.24 18.13 -5.11
N PHE A 59 -10.52 17.76 -5.13
CA PHE A 59 -11.25 17.32 -3.94
C PHE A 59 -10.56 16.12 -3.28
N SER A 60 -10.16 15.12 -4.07
CA SER A 60 -9.46 13.94 -3.56
C SER A 60 -8.09 14.30 -2.96
N LEU A 61 -7.36 15.23 -3.59
CA LEU A 61 -6.07 15.71 -3.06
C LEU A 61 -6.23 16.45 -1.72
N LEU A 62 -7.32 17.14 -1.50
CA LEU A 62 -7.56 17.88 -0.26
C LEU A 62 -8.15 17.00 0.85
N MET A 63 -9.07 16.10 0.50
CA MET A 63 -9.87 15.35 1.48
C MET A 63 -9.27 14.00 1.88
N LEU A 64 -8.53 13.32 0.98
CA LEU A 64 -7.93 12.04 1.33
C LEU A 64 -6.78 12.23 2.33
N PRO A 65 -6.75 11.44 3.41
CA PRO A 65 -5.67 11.51 4.38
C PRO A 65 -4.35 11.03 3.79
N ASP A 66 -3.28 11.74 4.11
CA ASP A 66 -1.92 11.34 3.74
C ASP A 66 -1.36 10.39 4.79
N CYS A 67 -1.72 9.12 4.68
CA CYS A 67 -1.30 8.05 5.58
C CYS A 67 -0.48 7.02 4.80
N LYS A 68 0.62 6.58 5.40
CA LYS A 68 1.38 5.44 4.88
C LYS A 68 0.65 4.15 5.22
N LEU A 69 0.66 3.18 4.30
CA LEU A 69 0.12 1.84 4.51
C LEU A 69 1.21 0.86 4.89
N TYR A 70 2.28 0.85 4.10
CA TYR A 70 3.43 0.00 4.36
C TYR A 70 4.68 0.58 3.71
N GLU A 71 5.84 0.20 4.28
CA GLU A 71 7.18 0.47 3.75
C GLU A 71 7.93 -0.85 3.58
N ILE A 72 8.65 -0.98 2.46
CA ILE A 72 9.48 -2.14 2.16
C ILE A 72 10.94 -1.73 2.30
N HIS A 73 11.63 -2.38 3.22
CA HIS A 73 13.06 -2.24 3.46
C HIS A 73 13.81 -3.50 3.02
N GLN A 74 15.12 -3.50 3.17
CA GLN A 74 15.97 -4.62 2.75
C GLN A 74 15.70 -5.90 3.57
N ASP A 75 15.57 -5.77 4.88
CA ASP A 75 15.50 -6.91 5.81
C ASP A 75 14.11 -7.09 6.43
N TYR A 76 13.22 -6.09 6.30
CA TYR A 76 11.90 -6.09 6.93
C TYR A 76 10.88 -5.27 6.14
N ILE A 77 9.61 -5.50 6.44
CA ILE A 77 8.48 -4.69 6.00
C ILE A 77 7.84 -4.03 7.22
N VAL A 78 7.47 -2.76 7.09
CA VAL A 78 6.72 -2.02 8.10
C VAL A 78 5.27 -1.89 7.65
N LEU A 79 4.34 -2.35 8.46
CA LEU A 79 2.91 -2.19 8.26
C LEU A 79 2.38 -1.12 9.22
N TYR A 80 1.76 -0.08 8.69
CA TYR A 80 1.22 1.02 9.51
C TYR A 80 -0.21 0.72 9.94
N ASN A 81 -0.51 0.95 11.23
CA ASN A 81 -1.85 0.82 11.73
C ASN A 81 -2.71 1.99 11.20
N ARG A 82 -3.84 1.66 10.55
CA ARG A 82 -4.74 2.67 9.99
C ARG A 82 -5.52 3.42 11.07
N HIS A 83 -5.80 2.76 12.18
CA HIS A 83 -6.57 3.31 13.30
C HIS A 83 -5.69 4.12 14.25
N ASP A 84 -4.46 3.69 14.47
CA ASP A 84 -3.48 4.41 15.29
C ASP A 84 -2.21 4.72 14.48
N LYS A 85 -2.07 6.00 14.11
CA LYS A 85 -0.91 6.47 13.34
C LYS A 85 0.40 6.46 14.14
N SER A 86 0.34 6.27 15.45
CA SER A 86 1.51 6.20 16.33
C SER A 86 2.14 4.82 16.37
N GLU A 87 1.44 3.79 15.89
CA GLU A 87 1.83 2.39 15.96
C GLU A 87 2.04 1.79 14.57
N CYS A 88 3.01 0.88 14.50
CA CYS A 88 3.30 0.10 13.30
C CYS A 88 3.82 -1.28 13.68
N PHE A 89 3.70 -2.23 12.77
CA PHE A 89 4.21 -3.58 12.94
C PHE A 89 5.43 -3.78 12.04
N ILE A 90 6.60 -4.15 12.61
CA ILE A 90 7.78 -4.53 11.86
C ILE A 90 7.78 -6.04 11.69
N ILE A 91 7.86 -6.51 10.45
CA ILE A 91 7.95 -7.91 10.07
C ILE A 91 9.29 -8.15 9.39
N TYR A 92 10.14 -8.96 9.99
CA TYR A 92 11.36 -9.42 9.36
C TYR A 92 11.06 -10.55 8.38
N TYR A 93 11.69 -10.53 7.19
CA TYR A 93 11.42 -11.56 6.18
C TYR A 93 11.78 -12.97 6.65
N GLU A 94 12.73 -13.10 7.57
CA GLU A 94 13.10 -14.38 8.19
C GLU A 94 11.95 -14.98 8.99
N ASP A 95 11.18 -14.13 9.69
CA ASP A 95 10.07 -14.55 10.55
C ASP A 95 8.79 -14.88 9.76
N ILE A 96 8.73 -14.61 8.46
CA ILE A 96 7.57 -14.95 7.61
C ILE A 96 7.60 -16.45 7.33
N VAL A 97 6.53 -17.15 7.69
CA VAL A 97 6.30 -18.55 7.30
C VAL A 97 5.67 -18.62 5.92
N SER A 98 4.59 -17.86 5.73
CA SER A 98 3.90 -17.80 4.46
C SER A 98 3.14 -16.47 4.32
N TRP A 99 2.89 -16.08 3.09
CA TRP A 99 2.04 -14.94 2.78
C TRP A 99 1.13 -15.26 1.60
N HIS A 100 -0.06 -14.65 1.58
CA HIS A 100 -1.02 -14.76 0.50
C HIS A 100 -1.94 -13.55 0.44
N TYR A 101 -2.70 -13.46 -0.65
CA TYR A 101 -3.74 -12.45 -0.80
C TYR A 101 -5.11 -13.04 -0.55
N GLU A 102 -5.89 -12.36 0.26
CA GLU A 102 -7.32 -12.57 0.38
C GLU A 102 -8.06 -11.49 -0.42
N TRP A 103 -8.93 -11.94 -1.32
CA TRP A 103 -9.81 -11.03 -2.03
C TRP A 103 -10.95 -10.58 -1.10
N ASN A 104 -11.12 -9.28 -1.00
CA ASN A 104 -12.25 -8.69 -0.28
C ASN A 104 -12.94 -7.69 -1.23
N PRO A 105 -14.30 -7.61 -1.27
CA PRO A 105 -15.03 -6.68 -2.14
C PRO A 105 -14.63 -5.21 -1.99
N SER A 106 -14.17 -4.81 -0.82
CA SER A 106 -13.76 -3.41 -0.56
C SER A 106 -12.30 -3.14 -0.90
N PHE A 107 -11.39 -4.07 -0.60
CA PHE A 107 -9.95 -3.97 -0.89
C PHE A 107 -9.27 -5.33 -0.71
N ASP A 108 -8.22 -5.56 -1.51
CA ASP A 108 -7.39 -6.74 -1.35
C ASP A 108 -6.62 -6.68 -0.02
N GLN A 109 -6.54 -7.80 0.68
CA GLN A 109 -5.78 -7.92 1.92
C GLN A 109 -4.55 -8.80 1.71
N LEU A 110 -3.40 -8.32 2.15
CA LEU A 110 -2.21 -9.12 2.32
C LEU A 110 -2.26 -9.78 3.68
N VAL A 111 -2.16 -11.09 3.71
CA VAL A 111 -2.13 -11.91 4.93
C VAL A 111 -0.74 -12.49 5.06
N ILE A 112 -0.07 -12.22 6.19
CA ILE A 112 1.27 -12.71 6.50
C ILE A 112 1.18 -13.56 7.76
N SER A 113 1.59 -14.82 7.67
CA SER A 113 1.70 -15.73 8.81
C SER A 113 3.14 -15.75 9.30
N LEU A 114 3.34 -15.59 10.59
CA LEU A 114 4.65 -15.51 11.25
C LEU A 114 4.99 -16.81 11.99
N VAL A 115 6.28 -16.98 12.27
CA VAL A 115 6.82 -18.18 12.98
C VAL A 115 6.24 -18.34 14.39
N ASP A 116 5.87 -17.24 15.04
CA ASP A 116 5.23 -17.25 16.35
C ASP A 116 3.74 -17.66 16.34
N GLY A 117 3.20 -17.93 15.15
CA GLY A 117 1.79 -18.29 14.93
C GLY A 117 0.86 -17.09 14.79
N SER A 118 1.36 -15.87 14.90
CA SER A 118 0.57 -14.67 14.64
C SER A 118 0.29 -14.49 13.14
N VAL A 119 -0.83 -13.86 12.83
CA VAL A 119 -1.26 -13.56 11.47
C VAL A 119 -1.57 -12.09 11.37
N GLU A 120 -0.80 -11.40 10.53
CA GLU A 120 -0.99 -9.99 10.27
C GLU A 120 -1.74 -9.78 8.96
N LYS A 121 -2.71 -8.86 8.96
CA LYS A 121 -3.52 -8.51 7.78
C LYS A 121 -3.38 -7.04 7.46
N GLN A 122 -3.02 -6.74 6.22
CA GLN A 122 -2.84 -5.38 5.73
C GLN A 122 -3.61 -5.14 4.44
N GLU A 123 -4.30 -4.03 4.37
CA GLU A 123 -4.92 -3.56 3.13
C GLU A 123 -3.85 -3.20 2.09
N VAL A 124 -4.06 -3.61 0.85
CA VAL A 124 -3.10 -3.41 -0.23
C VAL A 124 -3.79 -2.92 -1.50
N TYR A 125 -3.38 -1.76 -2.02
CA TYR A 125 -3.92 -1.22 -3.27
C TYR A 125 -3.11 -1.61 -4.51
N ALA A 126 -1.87 -2.04 -4.35
CA ALA A 126 -0.96 -2.35 -5.46
C ALA A 126 -0.42 -3.78 -5.36
N LYS A 127 -1.33 -4.77 -5.46
CA LYS A 127 -1.03 -6.20 -5.38
C LYS A 127 0.22 -6.60 -6.15
N TYR A 128 0.30 -6.26 -7.44
CA TYR A 128 1.41 -6.65 -8.30
C TYR A 128 2.78 -6.16 -7.80
N ARG A 129 2.82 -4.95 -7.22
CA ARG A 129 4.09 -4.38 -6.74
C ARG A 129 4.57 -5.07 -5.48
N ILE A 130 3.69 -5.27 -4.50
CA ILE A 130 4.08 -5.93 -3.25
C ILE A 130 4.41 -7.40 -3.48
N GLU A 131 3.68 -8.08 -4.39
CA GLU A 131 3.97 -9.45 -4.78
C GLU A 131 5.38 -9.59 -5.38
N LYS A 132 5.75 -8.67 -6.27
CA LYS A 132 7.11 -8.62 -6.84
C LYS A 132 8.17 -8.49 -5.75
N TRP A 133 7.97 -7.58 -4.80
CA TRP A 133 8.92 -7.34 -3.71
C TRP A 133 8.99 -8.53 -2.75
N LEU A 134 7.86 -9.06 -2.30
CA LEU A 134 7.84 -10.21 -1.39
C LEU A 134 8.43 -11.47 -2.04
N ASN A 135 8.20 -11.71 -3.33
CA ASN A 135 8.84 -12.82 -4.05
C ASN A 135 10.36 -12.65 -4.17
N SER A 136 10.85 -11.42 -4.23
CA SER A 136 12.29 -11.12 -4.26
C SER A 136 12.94 -11.23 -2.89
N LEU A 137 12.30 -10.72 -1.84
CA LEU A 137 12.88 -10.59 -0.50
C LEU A 137 12.54 -11.78 0.42
N ALA A 138 11.42 -12.46 0.17
CA ALA A 138 11.00 -13.67 0.88
C ALA A 138 10.64 -14.79 -0.11
N PRO A 139 11.61 -15.31 -0.91
CA PRO A 139 11.34 -16.28 -1.95
C PRO A 139 10.79 -17.59 -1.38
N GLY A 140 9.85 -18.20 -2.11
CA GLY A 140 9.26 -19.50 -1.77
C GLY A 140 8.23 -19.48 -0.63
N LYS A 141 7.94 -18.32 -0.02
CA LYS A 141 7.00 -18.19 1.11
C LYS A 141 5.57 -17.82 0.65
N GLN A 142 5.34 -17.68 -0.64
CA GLN A 142 3.98 -17.47 -1.17
C GLN A 142 3.14 -18.74 -1.02
N ALA A 143 2.09 -18.68 -0.20
CA ALA A 143 1.14 -19.78 -0.09
C ALA A 143 0.32 -19.89 -1.38
N LYS A 144 0.24 -21.10 -1.94
CA LYS A 144 -0.65 -21.37 -3.08
C LYS A 144 -2.10 -21.10 -2.65
N LYS A 145 -2.80 -20.29 -3.42
CA LYS A 145 -4.21 -19.99 -3.20
C LYS A 145 -5.00 -21.30 -3.29
N ASN A 146 -5.40 -21.84 -2.14
CA ASN A 146 -6.38 -22.91 -2.14
C ASN A 146 -7.70 -22.31 -2.62
N HIS A 147 -8.04 -22.53 -3.91
CA HIS A 147 -9.40 -22.31 -4.38
C HIS A 147 -10.30 -23.31 -3.64
N ARG A 148 -10.81 -22.94 -2.47
CA ARG A 148 -11.96 -23.64 -1.93
C ARG A 148 -13.13 -23.39 -2.89
N LYS A 149 -13.52 -24.48 -3.57
CA LYS A 149 -14.75 -24.59 -4.35
C LYS A 149 -15.97 -24.31 -3.47
#